data_f47568b42dfb3d6bc840bf9c0158543a
#
_entry.id   f47568b42dfb3d6bc840bf9c0158543a
#
_cell.length_a   1.000
_cell.length_b   1.000
_cell.length_c   1.000
_cell.angle_alpha   90.00
_cell.angle_beta   90.00
_cell.angle_gamma   90.00
#
_symmetry.space_group_name_H-M   'P 1'
#
loop_
_entity.id
_entity.type
_entity.pdbx_description
1 polymer ?
#
loop_
_entity_poly.entity_id
_entity_poly.type
_entity_poly.pdbx_seq_one_letter_code
_entity_poly.pdbx_strand_id
1 'polypeptide(L)'
;MATLEQLQSAVRAALGERVRGENVECGQLVVDVSAAEAPAALAMLRDAPALRFTILIDLIGIDYQGHATEGFDRKRYAVVYNLLSIEHNMRVRVRVACPDDDFPAVDSVISTWPGANWYEREAFDLYGIVFRGHPDLRRILTDYGFVGHPFRKDFPVTGYVEMRYDPEQKRVIYQPVTIEPREIVPRVVREDHYGDAGKM
;
A
#
# COMPACT_ATOMS: atom_id res chain seq x y z
N MET A 1 10.10 22.78 15.51
CA MET A 1 9.48 21.78 14.61
C MET A 1 9.10 22.50 13.32
N ALA A 2 9.45 21.96 12.17
CA ALA A 2 9.01 22.55 10.91
C ALA A 2 7.47 22.43 10.80
N THR A 3 6.84 23.48 10.29
CA THR A 3 5.40 23.49 10.07
C THR A 3 5.06 22.65 8.84
N LEU A 4 3.80 22.20 8.73
CA LEU A 4 3.31 21.47 7.56
C LEU A 4 3.52 22.28 6.27
N GLU A 5 3.31 23.59 6.31
CA GLU A 5 3.51 24.50 5.19
C GLU A 5 4.98 24.57 4.75
N GLN A 6 5.91 24.55 5.71
CA GLN A 6 7.35 24.51 5.42
C GLN A 6 7.71 23.19 4.74
N LEU A 7 7.16 22.08 5.21
CA LEU A 7 7.34 20.77 4.57
C LEU A 7 6.80 20.75 3.13
N GLN A 8 5.59 21.25 2.92
CA GLN A 8 4.98 21.35 1.58
C GLN A 8 5.86 22.18 0.63
N SER A 9 6.30 23.34 1.08
CA SER A 9 7.17 24.21 0.29
C SER A 9 8.49 23.53 -0.06
N ALA A 10 9.13 22.85 0.89
CA ALA A 10 10.38 22.13 0.68
C ALA A 10 10.22 20.94 -0.27
N VAL A 11 9.13 20.18 -0.15
CA VAL A 11 8.82 19.05 -1.06
C VAL A 11 8.58 19.54 -2.48
N ARG A 12 7.78 20.62 -2.65
CA ARG A 12 7.56 21.23 -3.98
C ARG A 12 8.86 21.76 -4.59
N ALA A 13 9.72 22.38 -3.78
CA ALA A 13 11.01 22.88 -4.26
C ALA A 13 11.94 21.73 -4.70
N ALA A 14 11.91 20.59 -4.00
CA ALA A 14 12.76 19.45 -4.31
C ALA A 14 12.24 18.64 -5.50
N LEU A 15 10.93 18.37 -5.59
CA LEU A 15 10.35 17.49 -6.59
C LEU A 15 9.89 18.22 -7.85
N GLY A 16 9.51 19.49 -7.75
CA GLY A 16 9.01 20.29 -8.88
C GLY A 16 7.82 19.62 -9.59
N GLU A 17 7.93 19.45 -10.90
CA GLU A 17 6.87 18.89 -11.76
C GLU A 17 6.59 17.39 -11.54
N ARG A 18 7.41 16.70 -10.74
CA ARG A 18 7.18 15.28 -10.39
C ARG A 18 6.02 15.07 -9.45
N VAL A 19 5.59 16.12 -8.75
CA VAL A 19 4.39 16.10 -7.91
C VAL A 19 3.17 16.14 -8.81
N ARG A 20 2.39 15.06 -8.85
CA ARG A 20 1.15 14.95 -9.60
C ARG A 20 -0.06 15.42 -8.80
N GLY A 21 -0.01 15.22 -7.49
CA GLY A 21 -1.02 15.64 -6.55
C GLY A 21 -0.43 15.82 -5.16
N GLU A 22 -1.06 16.66 -4.38
CA GLU A 22 -0.67 16.92 -3.00
C GLU A 22 -1.91 17.15 -2.15
N ASN A 23 -1.98 16.47 -1.03
CA ASN A 23 -3.09 16.58 -0.09
C ASN A 23 -2.58 16.48 1.36
N VAL A 24 -3.39 16.95 2.29
CA VAL A 24 -3.15 16.77 3.73
C VAL A 24 -4.24 15.88 4.28
N GLU A 25 -3.86 14.69 4.71
CA GLU A 25 -4.77 13.70 5.27
C GLU A 25 -4.37 13.40 6.72
N CYS A 26 -5.29 13.56 7.65
CA CYS A 26 -5.06 13.33 9.09
C CYS A 26 -3.84 14.07 9.64
N GLY A 27 -3.57 15.30 9.17
CA GLY A 27 -2.45 16.11 9.60
C GLY A 27 -1.09 15.71 9.01
N GLN A 28 -1.06 14.80 8.04
CA GLN A 28 0.13 14.34 7.34
C GLN A 28 0.09 14.74 5.87
N LEU A 29 1.24 15.20 5.36
CA LEU A 29 1.39 15.49 3.94
C LEU A 29 1.40 14.19 3.14
N VAL A 30 0.55 14.12 2.12
CA VAL A 30 0.48 13.05 1.13
C VAL A 30 0.84 13.63 -0.23
N VAL A 31 1.76 12.99 -0.94
CA VAL A 31 2.26 13.42 -2.24
C VAL A 31 2.09 12.30 -3.25
N ASP A 32 1.48 12.60 -4.38
CA ASP A 32 1.29 11.67 -5.48
C ASP A 32 2.38 11.83 -6.52
N VAL A 33 3.01 10.73 -6.89
CA VAL A 33 4.10 10.68 -7.89
C VAL A 33 3.81 9.59 -8.90
N SER A 34 4.17 9.81 -10.16
CA SER A 34 4.03 8.78 -11.20
C SER A 34 4.98 7.60 -10.97
N ALA A 35 4.58 6.40 -11.38
CA ALA A 35 5.41 5.19 -11.23
C ALA A 35 6.78 5.32 -11.93
N ALA A 36 6.82 5.98 -13.08
CA ALA A 36 8.06 6.18 -13.84
C ALA A 36 9.07 7.11 -13.14
N GLU A 37 8.58 8.06 -12.36
CA GLU A 37 9.41 9.06 -11.67
C GLU A 37 9.66 8.70 -10.19
N ALA A 38 8.96 7.71 -9.66
CA ALA A 38 9.01 7.36 -8.25
C ALA A 38 10.43 7.08 -7.73
N PRO A 39 11.31 6.29 -8.38
CA PRO A 39 12.65 6.04 -7.86
C PRO A 39 13.47 7.33 -7.74
N ALA A 40 13.40 8.20 -8.75
CA ALA A 40 14.13 9.47 -8.74
C ALA A 40 13.57 10.44 -7.70
N ALA A 41 12.25 10.57 -7.60
CA ALA A 41 11.58 11.42 -6.63
C ALA A 41 11.90 10.99 -5.19
N LEU A 42 11.82 9.68 -4.92
CA LEU A 42 12.12 9.11 -3.60
C LEU A 42 13.60 9.28 -3.21
N ALA A 43 14.53 9.12 -4.16
CA ALA A 43 15.94 9.42 -3.93
C ALA A 43 16.15 10.92 -3.61
N MET A 44 15.49 11.83 -4.32
CA MET A 44 15.55 13.26 -4.04
C MET A 44 15.00 13.60 -2.65
N LEU A 45 13.91 12.99 -2.22
CA LEU A 45 13.36 13.17 -0.87
C LEU A 45 14.35 12.70 0.22
N ARG A 46 15.09 11.63 -0.03
CA ARG A 46 16.13 11.14 0.89
C ARG A 46 17.32 12.08 0.97
N ASP A 47 17.80 12.58 -0.19
CA ASP A 47 19.10 13.24 -0.31
C ASP A 47 19.03 14.75 -0.18
N ALA A 48 17.88 15.40 -0.44
CA ALA A 48 17.71 16.84 -0.34
C ALA A 48 18.02 17.34 1.09
N PRO A 49 18.95 18.29 1.28
CA PRO A 49 19.35 18.76 2.62
C PRO A 49 18.20 19.32 3.45
N ALA A 50 17.19 19.92 2.82
CA ALA A 50 16.02 20.48 3.48
C ALA A 50 15.00 19.43 3.91
N LEU A 51 15.15 18.17 3.48
CA LEU A 51 14.17 17.11 3.70
C LEU A 51 14.76 15.91 4.47
N ARG A 52 15.85 15.33 3.98
CA ARG A 52 16.60 14.25 4.64
C ARG A 52 15.71 13.10 5.12
N PHE A 53 14.82 12.59 4.25
CA PHE A 53 13.99 11.42 4.56
C PHE A 53 14.83 10.14 4.48
N THR A 54 15.74 9.99 5.44
CA THR A 54 16.69 8.87 5.48
C THR A 54 16.07 7.55 5.89
N ILE A 55 14.87 7.56 6.49
CA ILE A 55 14.19 6.38 6.97
C ILE A 55 12.94 6.11 6.15
N LEU A 56 12.87 4.92 5.54
CA LEU A 56 11.65 4.30 5.09
C LEU A 56 11.01 3.61 6.30
N ILE A 57 9.92 4.17 6.82
CA ILE A 57 9.20 3.57 7.96
C ILE A 57 8.50 2.31 7.49
N ASP A 58 7.84 2.41 6.33
CA ASP A 58 7.00 1.34 5.81
C ASP A 58 6.75 1.54 4.30
N LEU A 59 6.49 0.43 3.60
CA LEU A 59 6.04 0.39 2.22
C LEU A 59 4.85 -0.56 2.13
N ILE A 60 3.71 -0.06 1.70
CA ILE A 60 2.44 -0.77 1.74
C ILE A 60 1.83 -0.84 0.34
N GLY A 61 1.41 -2.03 -0.09
CA GLY A 61 0.53 -2.19 -1.24
C GLY A 61 -0.92 -1.83 -0.87
N ILE A 62 -1.68 -1.27 -1.81
CA ILE A 62 -3.10 -0.97 -1.63
C ILE A 62 -3.89 -1.45 -2.84
N ASP A 63 -5.05 -2.07 -2.59
CA ASP A 63 -6.08 -2.36 -3.59
C ASP A 63 -7.29 -1.44 -3.34
N TYR A 64 -7.56 -0.56 -4.28
CA TYR A 64 -8.67 0.39 -4.24
C TYR A 64 -9.98 -0.14 -4.86
N GLN A 65 -10.04 -1.43 -5.20
CA GLN A 65 -11.27 -2.00 -5.77
C GLN A 65 -12.49 -1.74 -4.85
N GLY A 66 -13.54 -1.16 -5.44
CA GLY A 66 -14.75 -0.82 -4.69
C GLY A 66 -14.65 0.41 -3.78
N HIS A 67 -13.52 1.10 -3.77
CA HIS A 67 -13.35 2.36 -3.05
C HIS A 67 -13.57 3.54 -4.00
N ALA A 68 -14.46 4.46 -3.62
CA ALA A 68 -14.69 5.70 -4.35
C ALA A 68 -13.51 6.67 -4.07
N THR A 69 -12.38 6.48 -4.74
CA THR A 69 -11.28 7.44 -4.70
C THR A 69 -11.48 8.49 -5.78
N GLU A 70 -11.99 9.63 -5.40
CA GLU A 70 -11.88 10.83 -6.23
C GLU A 70 -10.43 11.32 -6.13
N GLY A 71 -9.72 11.40 -7.24
CA GLY A 71 -8.49 12.19 -7.35
C GLY A 71 -7.16 11.49 -7.49
N PHE A 72 -7.03 10.21 -7.23
CA PHE A 72 -5.75 9.50 -7.45
C PHE A 72 -5.85 8.60 -8.69
N ASP A 73 -5.35 9.01 -9.82
CA ASP A 73 -5.26 8.36 -11.17
C ASP A 73 -6.27 7.22 -11.49
N ARG A 74 -7.31 7.02 -10.67
CA ARG A 74 -8.35 5.97 -10.74
C ARG A 74 -7.81 4.57 -10.99
N LYS A 75 -6.57 4.30 -10.55
CA LYS A 75 -5.94 3.00 -10.66
C LYS A 75 -6.29 2.11 -9.48
N ARG A 76 -6.45 0.83 -9.75
CA ARG A 76 -6.79 -0.15 -8.72
C ARG A 76 -5.68 -0.33 -7.70
N TYR A 77 -4.42 -0.43 -8.17
CA TYR A 77 -3.29 -0.71 -7.28
C TYR A 77 -2.39 0.50 -7.10
N ALA A 78 -1.91 0.67 -5.87
CA ALA A 78 -0.90 1.66 -5.55
C ALA A 78 0.08 1.13 -4.51
N VAL A 79 1.26 1.75 -4.49
CA VAL A 79 2.26 1.57 -3.43
C VAL A 79 2.38 2.87 -2.64
N VAL A 80 2.37 2.76 -1.33
CA VAL A 80 2.49 3.88 -0.41
C VAL A 80 3.79 3.75 0.37
N TYR A 81 4.60 4.79 0.32
CA TYR A 81 5.85 4.90 1.05
C TYR A 81 5.67 5.88 2.21
N ASN A 82 5.86 5.43 3.44
CA ASN A 82 5.86 6.28 4.63
C ASN A 82 7.31 6.61 4.99
N LEU A 83 7.68 7.88 4.89
CA LEU A 83 9.04 8.34 5.07
C LEU A 83 9.20 9.20 6.32
N LEU A 84 10.36 9.10 6.97
CA LEU A 84 10.71 9.87 8.16
C LEU A 84 12.07 10.54 7.98
N SER A 85 12.10 11.82 8.26
CA SER A 85 13.31 12.59 8.52
C SER A 85 13.48 12.76 10.03
N ILE A 86 14.53 12.17 10.59
CA ILE A 86 14.86 12.35 12.00
C ILE A 86 15.43 13.75 12.22
N GLU A 87 16.29 14.21 11.30
CA GLU A 87 16.97 15.50 11.41
C GLU A 87 15.99 16.66 11.52
N HIS A 88 14.93 16.63 10.70
CA HIS A 88 13.93 17.70 10.68
C HIS A 88 12.64 17.35 11.46
N ASN A 89 12.54 16.13 12.01
CA ASN A 89 11.36 15.61 12.70
C ASN A 89 10.09 15.77 11.86
N MET A 90 10.17 15.33 10.59
CA MET A 90 9.10 15.42 9.60
C MET A 90 8.73 14.06 9.05
N ARG A 91 7.46 13.89 8.68
CA ARG A 91 6.95 12.71 7.99
C ARG A 91 6.24 13.11 6.70
N VAL A 92 6.39 12.29 5.68
CA VAL A 92 5.66 12.43 4.42
C VAL A 92 5.19 11.05 3.96
N ARG A 93 4.02 11.02 3.35
CA ARG A 93 3.51 9.84 2.66
C ARG A 93 3.60 10.09 1.17
N VAL A 94 4.22 9.17 0.43
CA VAL A 94 4.27 9.21 -1.03
C VAL A 94 3.42 8.08 -1.57
N ARG A 95 2.46 8.40 -2.45
CA ARG A 95 1.63 7.41 -3.15
C ARG A 95 2.08 7.30 -4.59
N VAL A 96 2.16 6.07 -5.07
CA VAL A 96 2.54 5.75 -6.44
C VAL A 96 1.51 4.78 -6.99
N ALA A 97 0.69 5.24 -7.95
CA ALA A 97 -0.26 4.36 -8.63
C ALA A 97 0.46 3.42 -9.58
N CYS A 98 0.07 2.16 -9.59
CA CYS A 98 0.52 1.21 -10.60
C CYS A 98 -0.14 1.55 -11.94
N PRO A 99 0.61 1.67 -13.05
CA PRO A 99 0.06 2.12 -14.33
C PRO A 99 -0.89 1.10 -14.98
N ASP A 100 -0.76 -0.18 -14.63
CA ASP A 100 -1.55 -1.28 -15.19
C ASP A 100 -2.25 -2.04 -14.05
N ASP A 101 -3.55 -2.27 -14.19
CA ASP A 101 -4.36 -2.97 -13.21
C ASP A 101 -4.33 -4.49 -13.40
N ASP A 102 -4.05 -4.99 -14.61
CA ASP A 102 -3.92 -6.42 -14.89
C ASP A 102 -2.54 -6.94 -14.46
N PHE A 103 -1.50 -6.12 -14.67
CA PHE A 103 -0.13 -6.41 -14.26
C PHE A 103 0.46 -5.23 -13.48
N PRO A 104 0.08 -5.07 -12.20
CA PRO A 104 0.56 -3.95 -11.39
C PRO A 104 2.07 -4.05 -11.16
N ALA A 105 2.81 -3.05 -11.62
CA ALA A 105 4.26 -3.03 -11.50
C ALA A 105 4.79 -1.62 -11.26
N VAL A 106 5.79 -1.52 -10.37
CA VAL A 106 6.56 -0.32 -10.08
C VAL A 106 8.05 -0.66 -10.01
N ASP A 107 8.92 0.34 -10.04
CA ASP A 107 10.35 0.10 -9.88
C ASP A 107 10.73 -0.02 -8.40
N SER A 108 11.66 -0.94 -8.10
CA SER A 108 12.18 -1.18 -6.75
C SER A 108 12.95 0.04 -6.22
N VAL A 109 12.83 0.28 -4.92
CA VAL A 109 13.56 1.36 -4.22
C VAL A 109 14.64 0.82 -3.27
N ILE A 110 15.04 -0.45 -3.41
CA ILE A 110 16.09 -1.07 -2.60
C ILE A 110 17.41 -0.29 -2.69
N SER A 111 17.74 0.28 -3.84
CA SER A 111 18.93 1.11 -4.01
C SER A 111 18.89 2.38 -3.15
N THR A 112 17.69 2.86 -2.83
CA THR A 112 17.48 4.04 -1.99
C THR A 112 17.43 3.66 -0.50
N TRP A 113 16.66 2.63 -0.17
CA TRP A 113 16.56 2.09 1.19
C TRP A 113 16.66 0.56 1.16
N PRO A 114 17.78 -0.02 1.58
CA PRO A 114 17.95 -1.49 1.58
C PRO A 114 16.86 -2.24 2.36
N GLY A 115 16.26 -1.62 3.38
CA GLY A 115 15.13 -2.18 4.13
C GLY A 115 13.86 -2.40 3.31
N ALA A 116 13.72 -1.74 2.15
CA ALA A 116 12.59 -1.93 1.24
C ALA A 116 12.47 -3.38 0.73
N ASN A 117 13.58 -4.14 0.73
CA ASN A 117 13.60 -5.53 0.27
C ASN A 117 12.44 -6.37 0.84
N TRP A 118 12.23 -6.30 2.14
CA TRP A 118 11.21 -7.11 2.82
C TRP A 118 9.80 -6.58 2.56
N TYR A 119 9.63 -5.28 2.59
CA TYR A 119 8.34 -4.63 2.32
C TYR A 119 7.87 -4.83 0.87
N GLU A 120 8.80 -4.75 -0.10
CA GLU A 120 8.48 -5.00 -1.50
C GLU A 120 8.06 -6.46 -1.73
N ARG A 121 8.73 -7.41 -1.07
CA ARG A 121 8.32 -8.82 -1.10
C ARG A 121 6.96 -9.05 -0.45
N GLU A 122 6.64 -8.35 0.63
CA GLU A 122 5.34 -8.40 1.28
C GLU A 122 4.24 -7.87 0.36
N ALA A 123 4.44 -6.69 -0.24
CA ALA A 123 3.48 -6.12 -1.17
C ALA A 123 3.30 -6.99 -2.44
N PHE A 124 4.38 -7.61 -2.93
CA PHE A 124 4.30 -8.62 -4.00
C PHE A 124 3.49 -9.83 -3.57
N ASP A 125 3.77 -10.39 -2.40
CA ASP A 125 3.10 -11.60 -1.92
C ASP A 125 1.59 -11.38 -1.70
N LEU A 126 1.23 -10.29 -1.02
CA LEU A 126 -0.14 -10.04 -0.59
C LEU A 126 -1.02 -9.42 -1.69
N TYR A 127 -0.47 -8.61 -2.58
CA TYR A 127 -1.23 -7.88 -3.62
C TYR A 127 -0.85 -8.26 -5.05
N GLY A 128 0.28 -8.93 -5.26
CA GLY A 128 0.79 -9.24 -6.59
C GLY A 128 1.39 -8.05 -7.32
N ILE A 129 1.83 -7.02 -6.60
CA ILE A 129 2.53 -5.87 -7.19
C ILE A 129 3.98 -6.26 -7.47
N VAL A 130 4.41 -6.16 -8.72
CA VAL A 130 5.77 -6.50 -9.15
C VAL A 130 6.70 -5.32 -8.96
N PHE A 131 7.84 -5.54 -8.30
CA PHE A 131 8.88 -4.53 -8.13
C PHE A 131 10.04 -4.80 -9.10
N ARG A 132 10.09 -4.04 -10.20
CA ARG A 132 11.11 -4.21 -11.24
C ARG A 132 12.48 -3.82 -10.70
N GLY A 133 13.48 -4.65 -10.95
CA GLY A 133 14.83 -4.44 -10.44
C GLY A 133 15.06 -4.92 -9.00
N HIS A 134 14.06 -5.52 -8.36
CA HIS A 134 14.25 -6.20 -7.08
C HIS A 134 15.16 -7.44 -7.27
N PRO A 135 16.22 -7.62 -6.46
CA PRO A 135 17.19 -8.69 -6.68
C PRO A 135 16.68 -10.11 -6.39
N ASP A 136 15.67 -10.25 -5.52
CA ASP A 136 15.13 -11.55 -5.07
C ASP A 136 13.64 -11.42 -4.73
N LEU A 137 12.80 -11.13 -5.74
CA LEU A 137 11.35 -10.97 -5.56
C LEU A 137 10.68 -12.33 -5.46
N ARG A 138 10.35 -12.74 -4.26
CA ARG A 138 9.69 -14.00 -3.94
C ARG A 138 8.73 -13.82 -2.76
N ARG A 139 7.77 -14.73 -2.61
CA ARG A 139 6.83 -14.72 -1.48
C ARG A 139 7.55 -14.75 -0.13
N ILE A 140 6.93 -14.18 0.90
CA ILE A 140 7.53 -14.05 2.23
C ILE A 140 6.58 -14.47 3.36
N LEU A 141 5.28 -14.26 3.22
CA LEU A 141 4.27 -14.54 4.24
C LEU A 141 3.40 -15.75 3.91
N THR A 142 3.06 -15.93 2.63
CA THR A 142 2.24 -17.08 2.21
C THR A 142 3.09 -18.33 1.95
N ASP A 143 2.45 -19.50 2.00
CA ASP A 143 3.10 -20.78 1.70
C ASP A 143 3.62 -20.85 0.27
N TYR A 144 4.60 -21.70 0.02
CA TYR A 144 5.19 -21.89 -1.32
C TYR A 144 4.16 -22.34 -2.37
N GLY A 145 3.14 -23.09 -1.97
CA GLY A 145 2.07 -23.55 -2.85
C GLY A 145 0.83 -22.65 -2.86
N PHE A 146 0.86 -21.50 -2.20
CA PHE A 146 -0.29 -20.61 -2.11
C PHE A 146 -0.62 -20.00 -3.47
N VAL A 147 -1.90 -20.09 -3.88
CA VAL A 147 -2.39 -19.56 -5.15
C VAL A 147 -3.20 -18.30 -4.90
N GLY A 148 -2.80 -17.21 -5.57
CA GLY A 148 -3.45 -15.91 -5.46
C GLY A 148 -2.73 -14.93 -4.52
N HIS A 149 -3.40 -13.83 -4.21
CA HIS A 149 -2.90 -12.73 -3.39
C HIS A 149 -3.96 -12.35 -2.36
N PRO A 150 -3.77 -12.71 -1.07
CA PRO A 150 -4.86 -12.74 -0.09
C PRO A 150 -5.37 -11.35 0.33
N PHE A 151 -4.66 -10.26 0.05
CA PHE A 151 -5.11 -8.90 0.40
C PHE A 151 -5.80 -8.18 -0.76
N ARG A 152 -5.90 -8.80 -1.93
CA ARG A 152 -6.77 -8.29 -2.99
C ARG A 152 -8.23 -8.34 -2.55
N LYS A 153 -8.99 -7.32 -2.87
CA LYS A 153 -10.41 -7.20 -2.46
C LYS A 153 -11.31 -8.26 -3.08
N ASP A 154 -10.92 -8.82 -4.21
CA ASP A 154 -11.59 -9.92 -4.90
C ASP A 154 -11.17 -11.31 -4.40
N PHE A 155 -10.18 -11.41 -3.50
CA PHE A 155 -9.79 -12.67 -2.89
C PHE A 155 -10.76 -13.01 -1.74
N PRO A 156 -11.34 -14.24 -1.70
CA PRO A 156 -12.30 -14.61 -0.65
C PRO A 156 -11.64 -14.67 0.73
N VAL A 157 -12.31 -14.15 1.74
CA VAL A 157 -11.80 -14.11 3.13
C VAL A 157 -11.45 -15.51 3.66
N THR A 158 -12.20 -16.53 3.26
CA THR A 158 -11.96 -17.92 3.64
C THR A 158 -10.84 -18.58 2.83
N GLY A 159 -10.37 -17.94 1.74
CA GLY A 159 -9.47 -18.57 0.77
C GLY A 159 -10.17 -19.62 -0.09
N TYR A 160 -9.38 -20.33 -0.89
CA TYR A 160 -9.87 -21.43 -1.76
C TYR A 160 -9.51 -22.80 -1.22
N VAL A 161 -8.47 -22.87 -0.41
CA VAL A 161 -7.86 -24.11 0.08
C VAL A 161 -7.58 -23.96 1.57
N GLU A 162 -7.87 -25.02 2.33
CA GLU A 162 -7.51 -25.13 3.74
C GLU A 162 -6.53 -26.27 3.96
N MET A 163 -5.70 -26.14 5.00
CA MET A 163 -4.82 -27.21 5.47
C MET A 163 -5.50 -27.99 6.58
N ARG A 164 -5.51 -29.31 6.48
CA ARG A 164 -6.06 -30.21 7.48
C ARG A 164 -5.11 -31.36 7.76
N TYR A 165 -5.00 -31.75 9.03
CA TYR A 165 -4.28 -32.96 9.39
C TYR A 165 -5.13 -34.19 9.06
N ASP A 166 -4.60 -35.09 8.24
CA ASP A 166 -5.19 -36.37 7.94
C ASP A 166 -4.58 -37.43 8.88
N PRO A 167 -5.37 -38.01 9.82
CA PRO A 167 -4.87 -39.00 10.79
C PRO A 167 -4.57 -40.36 10.14
N GLU A 168 -5.19 -40.67 8.99
CA GLU A 168 -4.93 -41.93 8.28
C GLU A 168 -3.60 -41.89 7.55
N GLN A 169 -3.35 -40.76 6.83
CA GLN A 169 -2.09 -40.54 6.12
C GLN A 169 -0.98 -39.99 7.04
N LYS A 170 -1.30 -39.60 8.28
CA LYS A 170 -0.38 -39.01 9.28
C LYS A 170 0.38 -37.80 8.74
N ARG A 171 -0.29 -36.97 7.93
CA ARG A 171 0.30 -35.76 7.32
C ARG A 171 -0.73 -34.67 7.18
N VAL A 172 -0.25 -33.44 6.95
CA VAL A 172 -1.07 -32.31 6.54
C VAL A 172 -1.39 -32.44 5.06
N ILE A 173 -2.67 -32.32 4.72
CA ILE A 173 -3.17 -32.31 3.35
C ILE A 173 -3.84 -30.97 3.04
N TYR A 174 -3.86 -30.61 1.77
CA TYR A 174 -4.63 -29.48 1.27
C TYR A 174 -5.95 -29.97 0.71
N GLN A 175 -7.02 -29.33 1.10
CA GLN A 175 -8.38 -29.64 0.60
C GLN A 175 -9.12 -28.34 0.27
N PRO A 176 -10.17 -28.38 -0.56
CA PRO A 176 -11.04 -27.22 -0.76
C PRO A 176 -11.61 -26.74 0.56
N VAL A 177 -11.73 -25.42 0.70
CA VAL A 177 -12.26 -24.78 1.91
C VAL A 177 -13.69 -25.26 2.17
N THR A 178 -13.95 -25.69 3.41
CA THR A 178 -15.27 -26.12 3.91
C THR A 178 -15.88 -25.14 4.90
N ILE A 179 -15.17 -24.03 5.20
CA ILE A 179 -15.59 -23.02 6.16
C ILE A 179 -16.74 -22.20 5.56
N GLU A 180 -17.91 -22.23 6.18
CA GLU A 180 -19.02 -21.35 5.84
C GLU A 180 -18.77 -19.95 6.42
N PRO A 181 -18.86 -18.87 5.62
CA PRO A 181 -18.77 -17.49 6.11
C PRO A 181 -19.87 -17.24 7.14
N ARG A 182 -19.49 -16.75 8.32
CA ARG A 182 -20.45 -16.34 9.36
C ARG A 182 -20.65 -14.84 9.30
N GLU A 183 -21.84 -14.41 8.92
CA GLU A 183 -22.28 -13.03 9.16
C GLU A 183 -22.74 -12.92 10.62
N ILE A 184 -21.91 -12.34 11.48
CA ILE A 184 -22.21 -12.22 12.91
C ILE A 184 -23.24 -11.10 13.16
N VAL A 185 -23.23 -10.06 12.34
CA VAL A 185 -24.17 -8.93 12.41
C VAL A 185 -24.58 -8.51 11.01
N PRO A 186 -25.87 -8.53 10.66
CA PRO A 186 -26.33 -7.97 9.40
C PRO A 186 -25.95 -6.48 9.36
N ARG A 187 -25.31 -6.05 8.27
CA ARG A 187 -24.96 -4.65 8.07
C ARG A 187 -26.24 -3.85 7.94
N VAL A 188 -26.62 -3.12 8.98
CA VAL A 188 -27.69 -2.14 8.89
C VAL A 188 -27.12 -0.90 8.20
N VAL A 189 -27.52 -0.65 6.96
CA VAL A 189 -27.28 0.63 6.30
C VAL A 189 -28.19 1.64 6.98
N ARG A 190 -27.61 2.55 7.78
CA ARG A 190 -28.35 3.69 8.32
C ARG A 190 -28.54 4.68 7.18
N GLU A 191 -29.79 5.06 6.92
CA GLU A 191 -30.11 6.15 6.00
C GLU A 191 -29.56 7.46 6.56
N ASP A 192 -29.09 8.36 5.67
CA ASP A 192 -28.40 9.61 6.05
C ASP A 192 -29.21 10.57 6.89
N HIS A 193 -30.52 10.32 7.05
CA HIS A 193 -31.47 11.18 7.77
C HIS A 193 -31.86 10.69 9.18
N TYR A 194 -31.16 9.70 9.72
CA TYR A 194 -31.51 9.15 11.03
C TYR A 194 -31.40 10.18 12.18
N GLY A 195 -30.64 11.27 11.98
CA GLY A 195 -30.52 12.37 12.95
C GLY A 195 -31.57 13.47 12.84
N ASP A 196 -32.36 13.52 11.77
CA ASP A 196 -33.33 14.62 11.52
C ASP A 196 -34.76 14.34 12.01
N ALA A 197 -35.01 13.17 12.56
CA ALA A 197 -36.33 12.79 13.09
C ALA A 197 -36.80 13.60 14.32
N GLY A 198 -36.06 14.60 14.74
CA GLY A 198 -36.39 15.47 15.89
C GLY A 198 -36.60 16.95 15.59
N LYS A 199 -36.67 17.32 14.31
CA LYS A 199 -36.89 18.71 13.89
C LYS A 199 -38.21 18.85 13.12
N MET A 200 -39.32 18.53 13.74
CA MET A 200 -40.65 19.04 13.40
C MET A 200 -41.20 19.78 14.60
#